data_ed2278850464af36cbf4f5c0536c0b5c
#
_entry.id   ed2278850464af36cbf4f5c0536c0b5c
#
_cell.length_a   1.000
_cell.length_b   1.000
_cell.length_c   1.000
_cell.angle_alpha   90.00
_cell.angle_beta   90.00
_cell.angle_gamma   90.00
#
_symmetry.space_group_name_H-M   'P 1'
#
loop_
_entity.id
_entity.type
_entity.pdbx_description
1 polymer ?
#
loop_
_entity_poly.entity_id
_entity_poly.type
_entity_poly.pdbx_seq_one_letter_code
_entity_poly.pdbx_strand_id
1 'polypeptide(L)'
;TVASKNRGAGFLALTDELDAFLDTIFSRCCCKVSIKTRIGKLDPAEWETILSIYEKYPVEELIIHPRIQQDFYKHPVRMEAYRYACEHSRHSLCYNGDLFCLADYQAFFQTFPQTEKIMLGRGILMNPGLTASLRDSGQAPILTRELLRHFHDDILLGYEEIMSGDRNVLYKMKELWFYLG
;
A
#
# COMPACT_ATOMS: atom_id res chain seq x y z
N THR A 1 -1.31 17.15 10.35
CA THR A 1 -1.02 16.03 9.43
C THR A 1 -1.56 16.30 8.04
N VAL A 2 -1.08 15.59 7.03
CA VAL A 2 -1.56 15.73 5.62
C VAL A 2 -3.08 15.47 5.55
N ALA A 3 -3.57 14.48 6.25
CA ALA A 3 -4.98 14.10 6.27
C ALA A 3 -5.89 15.15 6.97
N SER A 4 -5.39 15.89 7.96
CA SER A 4 -6.15 16.96 8.61
C SER A 4 -6.36 18.19 7.70
N LYS A 5 -5.58 18.27 6.61
CA LYS A 5 -5.68 19.31 5.56
C LYS A 5 -6.46 18.81 4.34
N ASN A 6 -7.29 17.78 4.48
CA ASN A 6 -8.03 17.14 3.38
C ASN A 6 -7.12 16.74 2.20
N ARG A 7 -5.95 16.18 2.48
CA ARG A 7 -5.00 15.66 1.47
C ARG A 7 -4.77 14.17 1.68
N GLY A 8 -4.35 13.48 0.62
CA GLY A 8 -4.19 12.01 0.67
C GLY A 8 -5.52 11.35 1.03
N ALA A 9 -5.53 10.37 1.94
CA ALA A 9 -6.75 9.69 2.37
C ALA A 9 -7.79 10.61 3.06
N GLY A 10 -7.38 11.81 3.53
CA GLY A 10 -8.31 12.82 4.03
C GLY A 10 -9.19 13.44 2.95
N PHE A 11 -8.79 13.34 1.69
CA PHE A 11 -9.55 13.83 0.54
C PHE A 11 -10.74 12.94 0.16
N LEU A 12 -10.74 11.68 0.59
CA LEU A 12 -11.78 10.70 0.24
C LEU A 12 -13.18 11.04 0.75
N ALA A 13 -13.29 11.86 1.80
CA ALA A 13 -14.58 12.33 2.31
C ALA A 13 -15.21 13.47 1.48
N LEU A 14 -14.48 14.01 0.52
CA LEU A 14 -14.92 15.12 -0.36
C LEU A 14 -15.18 14.55 -1.76
N THR A 15 -16.26 13.79 -1.89
CA THR A 15 -16.56 13.00 -3.10
C THR A 15 -16.72 13.84 -4.36
N ASP A 16 -17.36 15.01 -4.27
CA ASP A 16 -17.53 15.90 -5.42
C ASP A 16 -16.19 16.51 -5.85
N GLU A 17 -15.34 16.87 -4.88
CA GLU A 17 -13.99 17.37 -5.16
C GLU A 17 -13.09 16.26 -5.72
N LEU A 18 -13.24 15.03 -5.24
CA LEU A 18 -12.51 13.86 -5.75
C LEU A 18 -12.88 13.62 -7.22
N ASP A 19 -14.16 13.64 -7.56
CA ASP A 19 -14.64 13.46 -8.93
C ASP A 19 -14.10 14.56 -9.86
N ALA A 20 -14.24 15.82 -9.48
CA ALA A 20 -13.72 16.96 -10.25
C ALA A 20 -12.18 16.92 -10.41
N PHE A 21 -11.46 16.47 -9.38
CA PHE A 21 -10.01 16.29 -9.43
C PHE A 21 -9.62 15.22 -10.45
N LEU A 22 -10.28 14.07 -10.43
CA LEU A 22 -10.02 12.98 -11.38
C LEU A 22 -10.39 13.38 -12.80
N ASP A 23 -11.51 14.06 -13.01
CA ASP A 23 -11.90 14.62 -14.31
C ASP A 23 -10.81 15.53 -14.87
N THR A 24 -10.25 16.41 -14.02
CA THR A 24 -9.14 17.29 -14.42
C THR A 24 -7.89 16.50 -14.82
N ILE A 25 -7.57 15.43 -14.10
CA ILE A 25 -6.40 14.58 -14.42
C ILE A 25 -6.63 13.86 -15.75
N PHE A 26 -7.71 13.12 -15.85
CA PHE A 26 -7.96 12.24 -16.99
C PHE A 26 -8.28 13.01 -18.30
N SER A 27 -8.77 14.25 -18.20
CA SER A 27 -8.96 15.10 -19.37
C SER A 27 -7.67 15.72 -19.92
N ARG A 28 -6.60 15.79 -19.10
CA ARG A 28 -5.34 16.48 -19.47
C ARG A 28 -4.14 15.56 -19.56
N CYS A 29 -4.17 14.42 -18.89
CA CYS A 29 -3.04 13.51 -18.81
C CYS A 29 -3.02 12.57 -20.02
N CYS A 30 -1.91 12.55 -20.75
CA CYS A 30 -1.70 11.65 -21.89
C CYS A 30 -1.03 10.31 -21.50
N CYS A 31 -0.74 10.09 -20.22
CA CYS A 31 -0.13 8.86 -19.73
C CYS A 31 -1.15 7.97 -19.00
N LYS A 32 -0.80 6.71 -18.80
CA LYS A 32 -1.56 5.79 -17.97
C LYS A 32 -1.51 6.24 -16.51
N VAL A 33 -2.65 6.25 -15.84
CA VAL A 33 -2.78 6.70 -14.45
C VAL A 33 -3.28 5.56 -13.59
N SER A 34 -2.51 5.22 -12.55
CA SER A 34 -2.90 4.28 -11.49
C SER A 34 -3.28 5.07 -10.23
N ILE A 35 -4.24 4.54 -9.49
CA ILE A 35 -4.72 5.16 -8.25
C ILE A 35 -4.39 4.23 -7.07
N LYS A 36 -3.71 4.78 -6.05
CA LYS A 36 -3.60 4.11 -4.75
C LYS A 36 -4.53 4.77 -3.76
N THR A 37 -5.43 3.97 -3.18
CA THR A 37 -6.48 4.47 -2.31
C THR A 37 -6.64 3.68 -1.02
N ARG A 38 -7.29 4.31 -0.03
CA ARG A 38 -8.00 3.66 1.07
C ARG A 38 -9.48 3.58 0.75
N ILE A 39 -10.25 2.88 1.59
CA ILE A 39 -11.69 2.68 1.38
C ILE A 39 -12.58 3.81 1.93
N GLY A 40 -11.99 4.83 2.51
CA GLY A 40 -12.69 5.99 3.05
C GLY A 40 -11.85 6.74 4.09
N LYS A 41 -12.43 7.79 4.64
CA LYS A 41 -11.83 8.62 5.70
C LYS A 41 -12.34 8.23 7.09
N LEU A 42 -13.66 8.21 7.27
CA LEU A 42 -14.32 8.05 8.57
C LEU A 42 -15.12 6.76 8.67
N ASP A 43 -15.79 6.36 7.60
CA ASP A 43 -16.72 5.23 7.58
C ASP A 43 -16.39 4.28 6.41
N PRO A 44 -16.34 2.95 6.63
CA PRO A 44 -16.22 1.98 5.56
C PRO A 44 -17.32 2.04 4.50
N ALA A 45 -18.51 2.53 4.84
CA ALA A 45 -19.63 2.71 3.89
C ALA A 45 -19.33 3.76 2.80
N GLU A 46 -18.36 4.64 3.03
CA GLU A 46 -17.88 5.58 1.99
C GLU A 46 -17.33 4.85 0.75
N TRP A 47 -16.92 3.58 0.90
CA TRP A 47 -16.22 2.82 -0.15
C TRP A 47 -17.05 2.65 -1.42
N GLU A 48 -18.33 2.35 -1.31
CA GLU A 48 -19.19 2.14 -2.47
C GLU A 48 -19.25 3.41 -3.35
N THR A 49 -19.42 4.57 -2.72
CA THR A 49 -19.42 5.86 -3.42
C THR A 49 -18.06 6.17 -4.04
N ILE A 50 -16.97 5.96 -3.29
CA ILE A 50 -15.61 6.21 -3.79
C ILE A 50 -15.28 5.31 -4.98
N LEU A 51 -15.61 4.01 -4.91
CA LEU A 51 -15.39 3.08 -6.01
C LEU A 51 -16.19 3.49 -7.24
N SER A 52 -17.47 3.89 -7.07
CA SER A 52 -18.30 4.35 -8.18
C SER A 52 -17.74 5.58 -8.90
N ILE A 53 -17.03 6.45 -8.18
CA ILE A 53 -16.33 7.58 -8.78
C ILE A 53 -15.14 7.09 -9.62
N TYR A 54 -14.31 6.16 -9.09
CA TYR A 54 -13.18 5.61 -9.85
C TYR A 54 -13.64 4.90 -11.12
N GLU A 55 -14.79 4.24 -11.10
CA GLU A 55 -15.36 3.54 -12.26
C GLU A 55 -15.75 4.47 -13.42
N LYS A 56 -15.83 5.80 -13.22
CA LYS A 56 -16.08 6.76 -14.29
C LYS A 56 -14.85 6.96 -15.19
N TYR A 57 -13.65 6.69 -14.69
CA TYR A 57 -12.39 7.05 -15.33
C TYR A 57 -11.61 5.83 -15.85
N PRO A 58 -10.75 5.98 -16.88
CA PRO A 58 -9.92 4.91 -17.40
C PRO A 58 -8.68 4.69 -16.54
N VAL A 59 -8.87 4.22 -15.30
CA VAL A 59 -7.79 3.91 -14.37
C VAL A 59 -7.05 2.65 -14.85
N GLU A 60 -5.73 2.72 -14.99
CA GLU A 60 -4.90 1.60 -15.42
C GLU A 60 -4.83 0.50 -14.36
N GLU A 61 -4.70 0.91 -13.09
CA GLU A 61 -4.65 0.00 -11.96
C GLU A 61 -5.18 0.70 -10.71
N LEU A 62 -6.04 0.00 -9.96
CA LEU A 62 -6.55 0.47 -8.67
C LEU A 62 -5.92 -0.33 -7.54
N ILE A 63 -5.03 0.33 -6.77
CA ILE A 63 -4.34 -0.26 -5.64
C ILE A 63 -5.13 0.05 -4.37
N ILE A 64 -5.71 -0.98 -3.76
CA ILE A 64 -6.66 -0.84 -2.66
C ILE A 64 -6.01 -1.24 -1.34
N HIS A 65 -5.96 -0.30 -0.38
CA HIS A 65 -5.69 -0.58 1.03
C HIS A 65 -7.01 -0.60 1.80
N PRO A 66 -7.55 -1.78 2.16
CA PRO A 66 -8.91 -1.90 2.68
C PRO A 66 -9.00 -1.52 4.17
N ARG A 67 -8.61 -0.30 4.45
CA ARG A 67 -8.74 0.43 5.72
C ARG A 67 -9.22 1.83 5.45
N ILE A 68 -10.04 2.40 6.38
CA ILE A 68 -10.30 3.84 6.38
C ILE A 68 -9.10 4.62 6.93
N GLN A 69 -9.09 5.93 6.71
CA GLN A 69 -7.98 6.77 7.14
C GLN A 69 -7.78 6.73 8.66
N GLN A 70 -8.86 6.71 9.43
CA GLN A 70 -8.82 6.72 10.90
C GLN A 70 -8.33 5.41 11.52
N ASP A 71 -8.34 4.31 10.80
CA ASP A 71 -7.80 3.04 11.30
C ASP A 71 -6.29 3.11 11.55
N PHE A 72 -5.60 3.99 10.83
CA PHE A 72 -4.13 3.97 10.73
C PHE A 72 -3.65 2.57 10.39
N TYR A 73 -3.07 1.86 11.38
CA TYR A 73 -2.67 0.45 11.32
C TYR A 73 -3.12 -0.33 12.56
N LYS A 74 -4.02 0.26 13.37
CA LYS A 74 -4.48 -0.30 14.65
C LYS A 74 -5.61 -1.31 14.48
N HIS A 75 -6.35 -1.19 13.38
CA HIS A 75 -7.47 -2.09 13.07
C HIS A 75 -7.08 -3.04 11.94
N PRO A 76 -7.67 -4.24 11.86
CA PRO A 76 -7.43 -5.17 10.77
C PRO A 76 -7.93 -4.60 9.44
N VAL A 77 -7.42 -5.15 8.33
CA VAL A 77 -7.95 -4.87 6.99
C VAL A 77 -9.37 -5.41 6.84
N ARG A 78 -10.23 -4.69 6.13
CA ARG A 78 -11.61 -5.10 5.84
C ARG A 78 -11.67 -5.83 4.51
N MET A 79 -11.56 -7.15 4.55
CA MET A 79 -11.53 -8.00 3.36
C MET A 79 -12.82 -7.90 2.54
N GLU A 80 -13.96 -7.58 3.19
CA GLU A 80 -15.25 -7.35 2.52
C GLU A 80 -15.18 -6.18 1.53
N ALA A 81 -14.47 -5.11 1.89
CA ALA A 81 -14.30 -3.96 1.01
C ALA A 81 -13.45 -4.31 -0.23
N TYR A 82 -12.45 -5.19 -0.09
CA TYR A 82 -11.69 -5.69 -1.22
C TYR A 82 -12.53 -6.64 -2.08
N ARG A 83 -13.33 -7.52 -1.46
CA ARG A 83 -14.30 -8.39 -2.15
C ARG A 83 -15.28 -7.58 -2.98
N TYR A 84 -15.87 -6.54 -2.38
CA TYR A 84 -16.76 -5.62 -3.08
C TYR A 84 -16.10 -5.02 -4.33
N ALA A 85 -14.84 -4.60 -4.24
CA ALA A 85 -14.12 -4.11 -5.41
C ALA A 85 -13.90 -5.21 -6.48
N CYS A 86 -13.57 -6.44 -6.08
CA CYS A 86 -13.43 -7.56 -7.02
C CYS A 86 -14.73 -7.86 -7.80
N GLU A 87 -15.89 -7.62 -7.18
CA GLU A 87 -17.20 -7.88 -7.77
C GLU A 87 -17.74 -6.72 -8.61
N HIS A 88 -17.32 -5.49 -8.34
CA HIS A 88 -17.93 -4.28 -8.92
C HIS A 88 -16.96 -3.43 -9.74
N SER A 89 -15.65 -3.64 -9.66
CA SER A 89 -14.69 -2.86 -10.43
C SER A 89 -14.34 -3.51 -11.75
N ARG A 90 -14.25 -2.69 -12.80
CA ARG A 90 -13.74 -3.10 -14.13
C ARG A 90 -12.21 -2.91 -14.27
N HIS A 91 -11.57 -2.33 -13.27
CA HIS A 91 -10.14 -2.03 -13.31
C HIS A 91 -9.28 -3.22 -12.92
N SER A 92 -8.02 -3.23 -13.36
CA SER A 92 -7.01 -4.12 -12.79
C SER A 92 -6.83 -3.78 -11.31
N LEU A 93 -7.02 -4.74 -10.42
CA LEU A 93 -6.93 -4.55 -8.98
C LEU A 93 -5.58 -5.02 -8.44
N CYS A 94 -5.02 -4.22 -7.53
CA CYS A 94 -3.85 -4.56 -6.76
C CYS A 94 -4.19 -4.50 -5.26
N TYR A 95 -4.01 -5.60 -4.55
CA TYR A 95 -4.26 -5.64 -3.11
C TYR A 95 -3.07 -5.07 -2.34
N ASN A 96 -3.35 -4.20 -1.37
CA ASN A 96 -2.36 -3.67 -0.45
C ASN A 96 -2.86 -3.79 0.99
N GLY A 97 -2.44 -4.83 1.70
CA GLY A 97 -2.85 -5.08 3.08
C GLY A 97 -1.75 -5.77 3.89
N ASP A 98 -2.13 -6.33 5.02
CA ASP A 98 -1.24 -6.95 6.00
C ASP A 98 -0.73 -8.32 5.51
N LEU A 99 0.24 -8.29 4.61
CA LEU A 99 0.98 -9.46 4.14
C LEU A 99 2.41 -9.36 4.68
N PHE A 100 2.71 -10.10 5.73
CA PHE A 100 3.98 -10.06 6.44
C PHE A 100 4.80 -11.34 6.26
N CYS A 101 4.14 -12.44 5.91
CA CYS A 101 4.78 -13.75 5.75
C CYS A 101 4.11 -14.58 4.64
N LEU A 102 4.70 -15.72 4.33
CA LEU A 102 4.18 -16.65 3.34
C LEU A 102 2.77 -17.16 3.69
N ALA A 103 2.48 -17.39 4.98
CA ALA A 103 1.17 -17.85 5.43
C ALA A 103 0.07 -16.83 5.14
N ASP A 104 0.34 -15.52 5.38
CA ASP A 104 -0.61 -14.46 5.06
C ASP A 104 -0.89 -14.42 3.56
N TYR A 105 0.15 -14.54 2.75
CA TYR A 105 0.05 -14.61 1.29
C TYR A 105 -0.81 -15.78 0.83
N GLN A 106 -0.55 -16.98 1.34
CA GLN A 106 -1.30 -18.17 0.99
C GLN A 106 -2.77 -18.06 1.38
N ALA A 107 -3.07 -17.60 2.59
CA ALA A 107 -4.43 -17.38 3.07
C ALA A 107 -5.17 -16.33 2.22
N PHE A 108 -4.48 -15.25 1.83
CA PHE A 108 -5.05 -14.25 0.94
C PHE A 108 -5.43 -14.84 -0.42
N PHE A 109 -4.53 -15.56 -1.09
CA PHE A 109 -4.79 -16.13 -2.42
C PHE A 109 -5.76 -17.33 -2.40
N GLN A 110 -5.92 -18.01 -1.27
CA GLN A 110 -7.02 -18.96 -1.09
C GLN A 110 -8.39 -18.29 -1.11
N THR A 111 -8.47 -17.05 -0.60
CA THR A 111 -9.71 -16.27 -0.54
C THR A 111 -9.97 -15.49 -1.83
N PHE A 112 -8.92 -14.98 -2.47
CA PHE A 112 -8.96 -14.14 -3.66
C PHE A 112 -8.04 -14.67 -4.77
N PRO A 113 -8.32 -15.86 -5.33
CA PRO A 113 -7.44 -16.48 -6.32
C PRO A 113 -7.34 -15.70 -7.64
N GLN A 114 -8.31 -14.82 -7.92
CA GLN A 114 -8.34 -13.98 -9.10
C GLN A 114 -7.45 -12.74 -9.01
N THR A 115 -6.89 -12.42 -7.82
CA THR A 115 -6.01 -11.27 -7.66
C THR A 115 -4.67 -11.54 -8.33
N GLU A 116 -4.29 -10.70 -9.28
CA GLU A 116 -3.03 -10.87 -10.01
C GLU A 116 -1.85 -10.14 -9.36
N LYS A 117 -2.14 -9.05 -8.64
CA LYS A 117 -1.13 -8.15 -8.10
C LYS A 117 -1.33 -7.84 -6.63
N ILE A 118 -0.22 -7.81 -5.91
CA ILE A 118 -0.15 -7.35 -4.53
C ILE A 118 0.92 -6.27 -4.37
N MET A 119 0.64 -5.30 -3.52
CA MET A 119 1.61 -4.29 -3.10
C MET A 119 2.03 -4.57 -1.66
N LEU A 120 3.30 -4.80 -1.45
CA LEU A 120 3.88 -4.98 -0.13
C LEU A 120 4.38 -3.63 0.41
N GLY A 121 4.20 -3.39 1.70
CA GLY A 121 4.68 -2.21 2.41
C GLY A 121 5.53 -2.63 3.60
N ARG A 122 4.96 -2.57 4.80
CA ARG A 122 5.65 -2.90 6.05
C ARG A 122 6.28 -4.30 6.06
N GLY A 123 5.65 -5.27 5.40
CA GLY A 123 6.19 -6.63 5.31
C GLY A 123 7.60 -6.70 4.73
N ILE A 124 7.91 -5.89 3.71
CA ILE A 124 9.27 -5.82 3.13
C ILE A 124 10.25 -5.14 4.09
N LEU A 125 9.80 -4.12 4.84
CA LEU A 125 10.65 -3.46 5.83
C LEU A 125 10.96 -4.37 7.02
N MET A 126 10.00 -5.22 7.41
CA MET A 126 10.19 -6.23 8.47
C MET A 126 11.01 -7.43 8.00
N ASN A 127 10.86 -7.80 6.74
CA ASN A 127 11.59 -8.91 6.12
C ASN A 127 11.97 -8.56 4.67
N PRO A 128 13.18 -8.04 4.44
CA PRO A 128 13.68 -7.76 3.10
C PRO A 128 13.71 -8.97 2.15
N GLY A 129 13.79 -10.18 2.70
CA GLY A 129 13.72 -11.44 1.95
C GLY A 129 12.30 -11.92 1.59
N LEU A 130 11.24 -11.19 2.01
CA LEU A 130 9.85 -11.62 1.83
C LEU A 130 9.50 -11.90 0.37
N THR A 131 9.90 -11.05 -0.56
CA THR A 131 9.60 -11.23 -1.99
C THR A 131 10.24 -12.49 -2.57
N ALA A 132 11.44 -12.83 -2.16
CA ALA A 132 12.10 -14.08 -2.55
C ALA A 132 11.33 -15.28 -2.00
N SER A 133 10.96 -15.24 -0.71
CA SER A 133 10.15 -16.30 -0.08
C SER A 133 8.81 -16.51 -0.74
N LEU A 134 8.15 -15.43 -1.18
CA LEU A 134 6.86 -15.52 -1.88
C LEU A 134 7.03 -16.12 -3.29
N ARG A 135 8.08 -15.74 -4.02
CA ARG A 135 8.37 -16.22 -5.37
C ARG A 135 8.68 -17.72 -5.39
N ASP A 136 9.45 -18.19 -4.43
CA ASP A 136 9.96 -19.57 -4.38
C ASP A 136 9.10 -20.48 -3.49
N SER A 137 7.86 -20.08 -3.19
CA SER A 137 6.91 -20.84 -2.37
C SER A 137 7.48 -21.26 -1.00
N GLY A 138 8.31 -20.39 -0.41
CA GLY A 138 8.93 -20.61 0.89
C GLY A 138 10.25 -21.39 0.86
N GLN A 139 10.78 -21.75 -0.30
CA GLN A 139 12.09 -22.40 -0.44
C GLN A 139 13.27 -21.40 -0.45
N ALA A 140 12.98 -20.11 -0.59
CA ALA A 140 14.00 -19.08 -0.52
C ALA A 140 14.71 -19.07 0.83
N PRO A 141 15.99 -18.66 0.88
CA PRO A 141 16.74 -18.63 2.12
C PRO A 141 16.03 -17.77 3.15
N ILE A 142 15.92 -18.31 4.36
CA ILE A 142 15.43 -17.57 5.52
C ILE A 142 16.30 -16.32 5.67
N LEU A 143 15.68 -15.20 6.06
CA LEU A 143 16.39 -13.96 6.35
C LEU A 143 17.54 -14.24 7.35
N THR A 144 18.77 -14.30 6.85
CA THR A 144 19.95 -14.53 7.70
C THR A 144 20.39 -13.22 8.34
N ARG A 145 21.10 -13.33 9.48
CA ARG A 145 21.71 -12.16 10.12
C ARG A 145 22.63 -11.39 9.16
N GLU A 146 23.33 -12.12 8.29
CA GLU A 146 24.24 -11.55 7.31
C GLU A 146 23.49 -10.75 6.24
N LEU A 147 22.42 -11.31 5.67
CA LEU A 147 21.57 -10.61 4.70
C LEU A 147 20.94 -9.35 5.31
N LEU A 148 20.46 -9.46 6.56
CA LEU A 148 19.89 -8.32 7.27
C LEU A 148 20.94 -7.23 7.52
N ARG A 149 22.17 -7.62 7.85
CA ARG A 149 23.27 -6.68 8.04
C ARG A 149 23.62 -5.95 6.75
N HIS A 150 23.78 -6.67 5.63
CA HIS A 150 24.02 -6.05 4.33
C HIS A 150 22.92 -5.07 3.97
N PHE A 151 21.66 -5.46 4.08
CA PHE A 151 20.53 -4.59 3.84
C PHE A 151 20.57 -3.33 4.71
N HIS A 152 20.86 -3.47 6.00
CA HIS A 152 20.99 -2.34 6.93
C HIS A 152 22.12 -1.40 6.52
N ASP A 153 23.30 -1.95 6.22
CA ASP A 153 24.49 -1.18 5.92
C ASP A 153 24.36 -0.44 4.58
N ASP A 154 23.75 -1.07 3.57
CA ASP A 154 23.47 -0.45 2.28
C ASP A 154 22.53 0.77 2.43
N ILE A 155 21.48 0.66 3.26
CA ILE A 155 20.58 1.78 3.52
C ILE A 155 21.28 2.88 4.31
N LEU A 156 22.10 2.52 5.30
CA LEU A 156 22.87 3.48 6.10
C LEU A 156 23.80 4.30 5.19
N LEU A 157 24.61 3.63 4.38
CA LEU A 157 25.53 4.27 3.42
C LEU A 157 24.77 5.17 2.44
N GLY A 158 23.65 4.71 1.89
CA GLY A 158 22.83 5.52 1.00
C GLY A 158 22.26 6.77 1.68
N TYR A 159 21.90 6.72 2.96
CA TYR A 159 21.49 7.93 3.70
C TYR A 159 22.67 8.84 4.01
N GLU A 160 23.86 8.32 4.32
CA GLU A 160 25.06 9.12 4.55
C GLU A 160 25.48 9.90 3.30
N GLU A 161 25.27 9.35 2.11
CA GLU A 161 25.57 10.01 0.84
C GLU A 161 24.65 11.20 0.53
N ILE A 162 23.36 11.11 0.89
CA ILE A 162 22.34 12.11 0.47
C ILE A 162 21.91 13.07 1.58
N MET A 163 22.21 12.77 2.83
CA MET A 163 21.77 13.56 3.98
C MET A 163 22.96 14.24 4.67
N SER A 164 22.78 15.48 5.07
CA SER A 164 23.79 16.21 5.86
C SER A 164 23.61 15.95 7.35
N GLY A 165 24.67 15.43 7.98
CA GLY A 165 24.82 15.28 9.42
C GLY A 165 24.22 13.99 10.00
N ASP A 166 24.99 13.34 10.85
CA ASP A 166 24.72 12.04 11.47
C ASP A 166 23.35 11.96 12.16
N ARG A 167 22.92 13.06 12.76
CA ARG A 167 21.63 13.14 13.44
C ARG A 167 20.45 12.86 12.49
N ASN A 168 20.51 13.39 11.28
CA ASN A 168 19.45 13.19 10.28
C ASN A 168 19.43 11.74 9.79
N VAL A 169 20.60 11.18 9.52
CA VAL A 169 20.79 9.76 9.17
C VAL A 169 20.22 8.85 10.26
N LEU A 170 20.59 9.08 11.53
CA LEU A 170 20.08 8.32 12.67
C LEU A 170 18.56 8.38 12.80
N TYR A 171 17.93 9.53 12.55
CA TYR A 171 16.47 9.63 12.57
C TYR A 171 15.82 8.74 11.49
N LYS A 172 16.41 8.67 10.30
CA LYS A 172 15.92 7.79 9.23
C LYS A 172 16.15 6.32 9.55
N MET A 173 17.32 5.98 10.06
CA MET A 173 17.61 4.60 10.49
C MET A 173 16.70 4.13 11.62
N LYS A 174 16.27 5.01 12.53
CA LYS A 174 15.26 4.68 13.56
C LYS A 174 13.92 4.26 12.98
N GLU A 175 13.50 4.88 11.88
CA GLU A 175 12.27 4.47 11.18
C GLU A 175 12.39 3.04 10.66
N LEU A 176 13.56 2.67 10.10
CA LEU A 176 13.85 1.31 9.65
C LEU A 176 13.91 0.32 10.82
N TRP A 177 14.64 0.65 11.87
CA TRP A 177 14.80 -0.24 13.04
C TRP A 177 13.48 -0.54 13.75
N PHE A 178 12.52 0.39 13.71
CA PHE A 178 11.17 0.14 14.23
C PHE A 178 10.48 -1.04 13.55
N TYR A 179 10.80 -1.30 12.29
CA TYR A 179 10.21 -2.43 11.54
C TYR A 179 11.05 -3.70 11.63
N LEU A 180 12.34 -3.59 11.87
CA LEU A 180 13.27 -4.73 11.93
C LEU A 180 13.36 -5.37 13.33
N GLY A 181 12.94 -4.67 14.38
CA GLY A 181 12.95 -5.15 15.79
C GLY A 181 11.62 -5.65 16.22
#